data_6aa00be6143923b829a360815c7a7db2
#
_entry.id   6aa00be6143923b829a360815c7a7db2
#
_cell.length_a   1.000
_cell.length_b   1.000
_cell.length_c   1.000
_cell.angle_alpha   90.00
_cell.angle_beta   90.00
_cell.angle_gamma   90.00
#
_symmetry.space_group_name_H-M   'P 1'
#
loop_
_entity.id
_entity.type
_entity.pdbx_description
1 polymer ?
#
loop_
_entity_poly.entity_id
_entity_poly.type
_entity_poly.pdbx_seq_one_letter_code
_entity_poly.pdbx_strand_id
1 'polypeptide(L)'
;MRFRPVEKLTIAFAGLLVATALLFWSRVDSPASILKIALAGFIPVGVAALRAYASRLPRPVEVAMDFHIVGPILLIFDNLGTLIRAVHPVDRDGWLIAADRALLGTDAGTLLLPVSTPLVGDVLMVFYALYFFHPIVAAALLYRDDRADFGGPGPRFHRFAFLVVLTFYVSYAGYFCVPAVGPRYTVSFPAPVARGALGQAIDTVLEHAETNKRDVFPSGHTMVVTVVLVEAARRSRKTFLGFLFFAVPLYIATVYGRYHYLVDVLAGFALTPVVLWAGKEWLRLREPGLYAPEGTRRETIR
;
A
#
# COMPACT_ATOMS: atom_id res chain seq x y z
N MET A 1 -6.59 19.71 -20.11
CA MET A 1 -5.85 18.85 -19.17
C MET A 1 -6.72 17.66 -18.79
N ARG A 2 -6.30 16.42 -19.07
CA ARG A 2 -7.10 15.21 -18.77
C ARG A 2 -6.40 14.42 -17.67
N PHE A 3 -7.05 14.28 -16.52
CA PHE A 3 -6.54 13.49 -15.41
C PHE A 3 -6.83 12.00 -15.60
N ARG A 4 -5.86 11.16 -15.27
CA ARG A 4 -6.04 9.71 -15.15
C ARG A 4 -6.86 9.38 -13.89
N PRO A 5 -7.56 8.22 -13.84
CA PRO A 5 -8.34 7.80 -12.67
C PRO A 5 -7.57 7.84 -11.35
N VAL A 6 -6.34 7.35 -11.37
CA VAL A 6 -5.45 7.33 -10.20
C VAL A 6 -5.09 8.74 -9.71
N GLU A 7 -4.95 9.70 -10.61
CA GLU A 7 -4.67 11.11 -10.29
C GLU A 7 -5.89 11.78 -9.65
N LYS A 8 -7.08 11.56 -10.21
CA LYS A 8 -8.34 12.05 -9.63
C LYS A 8 -8.53 11.53 -8.21
N LEU A 9 -8.27 10.23 -8.00
CA LEU A 9 -8.36 9.59 -6.70
C LEU A 9 -7.38 10.21 -5.69
N THR A 10 -6.12 10.42 -6.09
CA THR A 10 -5.09 11.01 -5.23
C THR A 10 -5.41 12.46 -4.86
N ILE A 11 -5.84 13.28 -5.83
CA ILE A 11 -6.25 14.66 -5.57
C ILE A 11 -7.43 14.69 -4.60
N ALA A 12 -8.44 13.85 -4.82
CA ALA A 12 -9.61 13.78 -3.95
C ALA A 12 -9.25 13.33 -2.53
N PHE A 13 -8.40 12.32 -2.39
CA PHE A 13 -8.00 11.80 -1.10
C PHE A 13 -7.13 12.81 -0.32
N ALA A 14 -6.14 13.43 -0.98
CA ALA A 14 -5.33 14.48 -0.36
C ALA A 14 -6.19 15.68 0.06
N GLY A 15 -7.16 16.09 -0.79
CA GLY A 15 -8.12 17.14 -0.46
C GLY A 15 -8.98 16.81 0.76
N LEU A 16 -9.44 15.54 0.87
CA LEU A 16 -10.17 15.05 2.04
C LEU A 16 -9.31 15.14 3.32
N LEU A 17 -8.05 14.72 3.24
CA LEU A 17 -7.13 14.79 4.38
C LEU A 17 -6.86 16.24 4.81
N VAL A 18 -6.65 17.15 3.85
CA VAL A 18 -6.47 18.57 4.14
C VAL A 18 -7.75 19.17 4.76
N ALA A 19 -8.92 18.84 4.24
CA ALA A 19 -10.19 19.27 4.84
C ALA A 19 -10.35 18.75 6.28
N THR A 20 -9.99 17.49 6.52
CA THR A 20 -9.96 16.91 7.88
C THR A 20 -8.97 17.67 8.77
N ALA A 21 -7.79 18.01 8.27
CA ALA A 21 -6.80 18.77 9.02
C ALA A 21 -7.33 20.17 9.42
N LEU A 22 -8.06 20.84 8.53
CA LEU A 22 -8.67 22.13 8.82
C LEU A 22 -9.74 22.04 9.91
N LEU A 23 -10.55 20.95 9.92
CA LEU A 23 -11.55 20.71 10.97
C LEU A 23 -10.91 20.48 12.36
N PHE A 24 -9.73 19.86 12.40
CA PHE A 24 -9.02 19.53 13.63
C PHE A 24 -7.76 20.38 13.82
N TRP A 25 -7.69 21.57 13.19
CA TRP A 25 -6.48 22.39 13.13
C TRP A 25 -5.85 22.70 14.49
N SER A 26 -6.67 22.96 15.51
CA SER A 26 -6.21 23.24 16.88
C SER A 26 -5.48 22.06 17.54
N ARG A 27 -5.57 20.86 16.97
CA ARG A 27 -4.94 19.63 17.46
C ARG A 27 -3.79 19.14 16.56
N VAL A 28 -3.55 19.83 15.44
CA VAL A 28 -2.46 19.49 14.51
C VAL A 28 -1.14 19.97 15.11
N ASP A 29 -0.27 19.04 15.45
CA ASP A 29 1.05 19.30 16.03
C ASP A 29 2.14 19.65 14.98
N SER A 30 1.90 19.33 13.70
CA SER A 30 2.82 19.62 12.60
C SER A 30 2.12 20.19 11.37
N PRO A 31 1.99 21.51 11.23
CA PRO A 31 1.49 22.15 10.00
C PRO A 31 2.28 21.77 8.75
N ALA A 32 3.59 21.51 8.90
CA ALA A 32 4.44 21.07 7.81
C ALA A 32 4.00 19.71 7.22
N SER A 33 3.49 18.79 8.04
CA SER A 33 2.93 17.54 7.59
C SER A 33 1.67 17.74 6.72
N ILE A 34 0.82 18.69 7.08
CA ILE A 34 -0.37 19.02 6.29
C ILE A 34 0.02 19.65 4.95
N LEU A 35 1.04 20.51 4.93
CA LEU A 35 1.57 21.05 3.69
C LEU A 35 2.11 19.95 2.76
N LYS A 36 2.80 18.95 3.30
CA LYS A 36 3.29 17.80 2.51
C LYS A 36 2.15 16.95 1.97
N ILE A 37 1.07 16.74 2.75
CA ILE A 37 -0.15 16.06 2.27
C ILE A 37 -0.79 16.87 1.13
N ALA A 38 -0.90 18.19 1.27
CA ALA A 38 -1.40 19.04 0.20
C ALA A 38 -0.52 18.97 -1.06
N LEU A 39 0.81 19.01 -0.89
CA LEU A 39 1.77 18.86 -1.99
C LEU A 39 1.58 17.52 -2.73
N ALA A 40 1.32 16.42 -1.99
CA ALA A 40 1.02 15.12 -2.60
C ALA A 40 -0.20 15.18 -3.55
N GLY A 41 -1.21 16.00 -3.23
CA GLY A 41 -2.36 16.28 -4.11
C GLY A 41 -2.01 17.14 -5.33
N PHE A 42 -1.01 18.02 -5.24
CA PHE A 42 -0.60 18.88 -6.36
C PHE A 42 0.36 18.19 -7.34
N ILE A 43 1.11 17.17 -6.91
CA ILE A 43 2.03 16.43 -7.81
C ILE A 43 1.29 15.89 -9.05
N PRO A 44 0.14 15.19 -8.94
CA PRO A 44 -0.62 14.74 -10.11
C PRO A 44 -1.08 15.88 -11.03
N VAL A 45 -1.37 17.05 -10.48
CA VAL A 45 -1.75 18.25 -11.27
C VAL A 45 -0.56 18.72 -12.12
N GLY A 46 0.62 18.83 -11.52
CA GLY A 46 1.84 19.20 -12.23
C GLY A 46 2.21 18.19 -13.32
N VAL A 47 2.13 16.89 -13.02
CA VAL A 47 2.40 15.83 -13.99
C VAL A 47 1.39 15.84 -15.12
N ALA A 48 0.11 16.05 -14.85
CA ALA A 48 -0.92 16.15 -15.91
C ALA A 48 -0.70 17.38 -16.82
N ALA A 49 -0.17 18.50 -16.28
CA ALA A 49 0.22 19.66 -17.07
C ALA A 49 1.45 19.36 -17.94
N LEU A 50 2.49 18.75 -17.37
CA LEU A 50 3.71 18.36 -18.10
C LEU A 50 3.44 17.35 -19.22
N ARG A 51 2.42 16.50 -19.08
CA ARG A 51 2.03 15.50 -20.08
C ARG A 51 1.62 16.13 -21.42
N ALA A 52 1.18 17.39 -21.45
CA ALA A 52 0.94 18.12 -22.69
C ALA A 52 2.21 18.31 -23.54
N TYR A 53 3.38 18.21 -22.91
CA TYR A 53 4.68 18.37 -23.57
C TYR A 53 5.43 17.04 -23.70
N ALA A 54 4.79 15.91 -23.44
CA ALA A 54 5.43 14.58 -23.36
C ALA A 54 6.24 14.23 -24.62
N SER A 55 5.72 14.56 -25.83
CA SER A 55 6.41 14.30 -27.09
C SER A 55 7.76 15.01 -27.26
N ARG A 56 8.08 15.97 -26.39
CA ARG A 56 9.35 16.72 -26.36
C ARG A 56 10.28 16.26 -25.25
N LEU A 57 9.84 15.33 -24.39
CA LEU A 57 10.60 14.91 -23.23
C LEU A 57 11.40 13.63 -23.50
N PRO A 58 12.55 13.46 -22.88
CA PRO A 58 13.28 12.19 -22.94
C PRO A 58 12.47 11.05 -22.34
N ARG A 59 12.56 9.86 -22.93
CA ARG A 59 11.82 8.66 -22.53
C ARG A 59 11.89 8.32 -21.02
N PRO A 60 13.05 8.44 -20.31
CA PRO A 60 13.08 8.23 -18.86
C PRO A 60 12.13 9.15 -18.09
N VAL A 61 11.98 10.41 -18.55
CA VAL A 61 11.06 11.36 -17.92
C VAL A 61 9.60 10.98 -18.16
N GLU A 62 9.25 10.49 -19.36
CA GLU A 62 7.90 9.95 -19.63
C GLU A 62 7.58 8.78 -18.69
N VAL A 63 8.51 7.83 -18.54
CA VAL A 63 8.34 6.70 -17.61
C VAL A 63 8.19 7.20 -16.18
N ALA A 64 9.03 8.13 -15.73
CA ALA A 64 8.92 8.71 -14.39
C ALA A 64 7.55 9.39 -14.17
N MET A 65 7.03 10.09 -15.20
CA MET A 65 5.68 10.68 -15.16
C MET A 65 4.58 9.60 -15.09
N ASP A 66 4.77 8.41 -15.65
CA ASP A 66 3.80 7.33 -15.54
C ASP A 66 3.78 6.69 -14.15
N PHE A 67 4.93 6.63 -13.48
CA PHE A 67 5.10 6.11 -12.13
C PHE A 67 5.05 7.17 -11.02
N HIS A 68 4.77 8.43 -11.33
CA HIS A 68 4.80 9.55 -10.38
C HIS A 68 3.97 9.33 -9.12
N ILE A 69 2.93 8.49 -9.19
CA ILE A 69 1.98 8.28 -8.09
C ILE A 69 2.62 7.64 -6.85
N VAL A 70 3.78 7.01 -6.99
CA VAL A 70 4.55 6.45 -5.87
C VAL A 70 4.93 7.56 -4.87
N GLY A 71 5.34 8.72 -5.36
CA GLY A 71 5.69 9.86 -4.49
C GLY A 71 4.54 10.33 -3.59
N PRO A 72 3.36 10.65 -4.14
CA PRO A 72 2.17 10.97 -3.35
C PRO A 72 1.79 9.93 -2.30
N ILE A 73 1.84 8.62 -2.63
CA ILE A 73 1.51 7.56 -1.69
C ILE A 73 2.43 7.63 -0.46
N LEU A 74 3.75 7.69 -0.69
CA LEU A 74 4.75 7.74 0.38
C LEU A 74 4.65 9.05 1.17
N LEU A 75 4.47 10.18 0.48
CA LEU A 75 4.38 11.49 1.12
C LEU A 75 3.14 11.61 2.01
N ILE A 76 2.00 11.04 1.59
CA ILE A 76 0.80 10.97 2.43
C ILE A 76 1.08 10.04 3.62
N PHE A 77 1.60 8.83 3.40
CA PHE A 77 1.86 7.84 4.43
C PHE A 77 2.69 8.41 5.58
N ASP A 78 3.84 8.99 5.27
CA ASP A 78 4.77 9.51 6.25
C ASP A 78 4.19 10.65 7.12
N ASN A 79 3.21 11.36 6.60
CA ASN A 79 2.64 12.53 7.28
C ASN A 79 1.24 12.26 7.88
N LEU A 80 0.72 11.05 7.68
CA LEU A 80 -0.64 10.68 8.11
C LEU A 80 -0.77 10.60 9.64
N GLY A 81 0.29 10.14 10.33
CA GLY A 81 0.29 9.94 11.78
C GLY A 81 -0.04 11.21 12.58
N THR A 82 0.40 12.39 12.11
CA THR A 82 0.04 13.69 12.69
C THR A 82 -1.48 13.91 12.64
N LEU A 83 -2.10 13.63 11.51
CA LEU A 83 -3.53 13.85 11.34
C LEU A 83 -4.36 12.80 12.09
N ILE A 84 -3.92 11.53 12.12
CA ILE A 84 -4.57 10.48 12.91
C ILE A 84 -4.60 10.88 14.40
N ARG A 85 -3.49 11.39 14.96
CA ARG A 85 -3.45 11.88 16.34
C ARG A 85 -4.38 13.06 16.59
N ALA A 86 -4.47 13.98 15.64
CA ALA A 86 -5.35 15.14 15.77
C ALA A 86 -6.82 14.72 15.84
N VAL A 87 -7.24 13.73 15.06
CA VAL A 87 -8.60 13.18 15.04
C VAL A 87 -8.85 12.22 16.21
N HIS A 88 -7.92 11.30 16.46
CA HIS A 88 -8.00 10.26 17.49
C HIS A 88 -6.77 10.31 18.40
N PRO A 89 -6.85 10.96 19.56
CA PRO A 89 -5.71 11.08 20.49
C PRO A 89 -5.39 9.77 21.22
N VAL A 90 -6.30 8.78 21.20
CA VAL A 90 -6.16 7.51 21.93
C VAL A 90 -6.09 6.34 20.93
N ASP A 91 -5.04 5.54 21.04
CA ASP A 91 -4.84 4.33 20.24
C ASP A 91 -5.75 3.19 20.72
N ARG A 92 -6.13 2.30 19.81
CA ARG A 92 -7.10 1.21 20.01
C ARG A 92 -6.47 -0.18 20.03
N ASP A 93 -5.16 -0.26 20.26
CA ASP A 93 -4.43 -1.53 20.33
C ASP A 93 -5.08 -2.54 21.28
N GLY A 94 -5.67 -2.07 22.39
CA GLY A 94 -6.39 -2.94 23.32
C GLY A 94 -7.52 -3.76 22.69
N TRP A 95 -8.21 -3.23 21.67
CA TRP A 95 -9.25 -3.98 20.94
C TRP A 95 -8.63 -5.08 20.07
N LEU A 96 -7.51 -4.78 19.41
CA LEU A 96 -6.82 -5.72 18.53
C LEU A 96 -6.16 -6.84 19.34
N ILE A 97 -5.55 -6.52 20.50
CA ILE A 97 -5.03 -7.50 21.47
C ILE A 97 -6.15 -8.42 21.93
N ALA A 98 -7.30 -7.87 22.32
CA ALA A 98 -8.43 -8.68 22.78
C ALA A 98 -8.95 -9.60 21.68
N ALA A 99 -9.00 -9.12 20.44
CA ALA A 99 -9.43 -9.90 19.28
C ALA A 99 -8.44 -11.04 18.96
N ASP A 100 -7.13 -10.76 18.93
CA ASP A 100 -6.10 -11.80 18.73
C ASP A 100 -6.17 -12.87 19.81
N ARG A 101 -6.28 -12.47 21.08
CA ARG A 101 -6.39 -13.42 22.20
C ARG A 101 -7.69 -14.23 22.20
N ALA A 102 -8.79 -13.65 21.73
CA ALA A 102 -10.04 -14.39 21.55
C ALA A 102 -9.94 -15.45 20.44
N LEU A 103 -9.15 -15.19 19.39
CA LEU A 103 -8.94 -16.12 18.28
C LEU A 103 -7.92 -17.22 18.62
N LEU A 104 -6.85 -16.89 19.35
CA LEU A 104 -5.68 -17.73 19.50
C LEU A 104 -5.45 -18.24 20.94
N GLY A 105 -6.18 -17.69 21.92
CA GLY A 105 -5.91 -17.91 23.35
C GLY A 105 -4.68 -17.17 23.89
N THR A 106 -3.88 -16.54 23.02
CA THR A 106 -2.66 -15.79 23.36
C THR A 106 -2.33 -14.78 22.26
N ASP A 107 -1.25 -14.00 22.42
CA ASP A 107 -0.77 -13.09 21.39
C ASP A 107 -0.08 -13.86 20.25
N ALA A 108 -0.40 -13.53 18.99
CA ALA A 108 0.12 -14.24 17.81
C ALA A 108 1.66 -14.31 17.77
N GLY A 109 2.35 -13.22 18.14
CA GLY A 109 3.82 -13.20 18.24
C GLY A 109 4.41 -14.15 19.29
N THR A 110 3.63 -14.54 20.31
CA THR A 110 4.03 -15.54 21.31
C THR A 110 4.02 -16.94 20.72
N LEU A 111 3.03 -17.28 19.89
CA LEU A 111 2.94 -18.57 19.20
C LEU A 111 4.11 -18.83 18.25
N LEU A 112 4.74 -17.78 17.75
CA LEU A 112 5.86 -17.88 16.80
C LEU A 112 7.23 -17.94 17.49
N LEU A 113 7.31 -17.79 18.82
CA LEU A 113 8.58 -17.88 19.58
C LEU A 113 9.32 -19.21 19.40
N PRO A 114 8.67 -20.40 19.36
CA PRO A 114 9.40 -21.66 19.20
C PRO A 114 10.18 -21.77 17.89
N VAL A 115 9.77 -21.05 16.84
CA VAL A 115 10.47 -21.02 15.55
C VAL A 115 11.35 -19.77 15.40
N SER A 116 11.44 -18.94 16.42
CA SER A 116 12.20 -17.69 16.41
C SER A 116 13.70 -17.97 16.57
N THR A 117 14.41 -17.98 15.44
CA THR A 117 15.86 -18.10 15.37
C THR A 117 16.46 -16.92 14.58
N PRO A 118 17.75 -16.59 14.76
CA PRO A 118 18.40 -15.52 14.02
C PRO A 118 18.25 -15.66 12.49
N LEU A 119 18.39 -16.88 11.97
CA LEU A 119 18.26 -17.16 10.54
C LEU A 119 16.81 -16.91 10.04
N VAL A 120 15.81 -17.41 10.76
CA VAL A 120 14.39 -17.19 10.41
C VAL A 120 14.07 -15.70 10.47
N GLY A 121 14.55 -14.99 11.47
CA GLY A 121 14.39 -13.56 11.60
C GLY A 121 15.01 -12.78 10.44
N ASP A 122 16.23 -13.13 10.03
CA ASP A 122 16.91 -12.49 8.90
C ASP A 122 16.16 -12.73 7.59
N VAL A 123 15.77 -13.96 7.31
CA VAL A 123 15.01 -14.33 6.09
C VAL A 123 13.69 -13.59 6.04
N LEU A 124 12.90 -13.60 7.12
CA LEU A 124 11.60 -12.94 7.14
C LEU A 124 11.73 -11.41 7.02
N MET A 125 12.78 -10.81 7.61
CA MET A 125 13.03 -9.37 7.46
C MET A 125 13.36 -8.98 6.01
N VAL A 126 14.09 -9.81 5.26
CA VAL A 126 14.32 -9.59 3.83
C VAL A 126 12.99 -9.59 3.07
N PHE A 127 12.13 -10.61 3.30
CA PHE A 127 10.82 -10.65 2.65
C PHE A 127 9.92 -9.48 3.05
N TYR A 128 9.96 -9.04 4.29
CA TYR A 128 9.25 -7.87 4.76
C TYR A 128 9.70 -6.60 4.02
N ALA A 129 11.02 -6.36 3.93
CA ALA A 129 11.57 -5.20 3.24
C ALA A 129 11.26 -5.20 1.72
N LEU A 130 11.13 -6.37 1.10
CA LEU A 130 10.76 -6.51 -0.30
C LEU A 130 9.32 -6.07 -0.60
N TYR A 131 8.49 -5.84 0.40
CA TYR A 131 7.13 -5.30 0.26
C TYR A 131 7.06 -4.09 -0.68
N PHE A 132 7.95 -3.12 -0.48
CA PHE A 132 7.97 -1.88 -1.26
C PHE A 132 8.15 -2.11 -2.76
N PHE A 133 8.80 -3.21 -3.15
CA PHE A 133 9.07 -3.54 -4.54
C PHE A 133 7.92 -4.33 -5.21
N HIS A 134 7.07 -5.02 -4.44
CA HIS A 134 5.99 -5.84 -5.00
C HIS A 134 5.08 -5.07 -5.98
N PRO A 135 4.45 -3.95 -5.60
CA PRO A 135 3.57 -3.23 -6.50
C PRO A 135 4.34 -2.56 -7.64
N ILE A 136 5.61 -2.15 -7.42
CA ILE A 136 6.44 -1.50 -8.44
C ILE A 136 6.82 -2.52 -9.53
N VAL A 137 7.27 -3.71 -9.14
CA VAL A 137 7.64 -4.79 -10.09
C VAL A 137 6.41 -5.24 -10.87
N ALA A 138 5.26 -5.42 -10.22
CA ALA A 138 4.01 -5.77 -10.89
C ALA A 138 3.59 -4.69 -11.90
N ALA A 139 3.65 -3.41 -11.50
CA ALA A 139 3.37 -2.28 -12.38
C ALA A 139 4.31 -2.25 -13.59
N ALA A 140 5.61 -2.48 -13.38
CA ALA A 140 6.61 -2.50 -14.44
C ALA A 140 6.38 -3.65 -15.44
N LEU A 141 5.97 -4.84 -14.96
CA LEU A 141 5.61 -5.95 -15.83
C LEU A 141 4.39 -5.62 -16.70
N LEU A 142 3.33 -5.05 -16.12
CA LEU A 142 2.13 -4.66 -16.84
C LEU A 142 2.38 -3.49 -17.80
N TYR A 143 3.21 -2.53 -17.39
CA TYR A 143 3.66 -1.42 -18.23
C TYR A 143 4.41 -1.93 -19.46
N ARG A 144 5.31 -2.89 -19.28
CA ARG A 144 6.05 -3.53 -20.37
C ARG A 144 5.12 -4.27 -21.34
N ASP A 145 4.15 -5.02 -20.81
CA ASP A 145 3.19 -5.78 -21.62
C ASP A 145 2.27 -4.80 -22.40
N ASP A 146 1.76 -3.75 -21.77
CA ASP A 146 0.98 -2.71 -22.44
C ASP A 146 1.79 -1.96 -23.52
N ARG A 147 3.06 -1.72 -23.23
CA ARG A 147 3.94 -1.07 -24.20
C ARG A 147 4.21 -1.92 -25.44
N ALA A 148 4.32 -3.22 -25.28
CA ALA A 148 4.46 -4.15 -26.42
C ALA A 148 3.21 -4.15 -27.29
N ASP A 149 2.02 -4.03 -26.67
CA ASP A 149 0.74 -4.10 -27.38
C ASP A 149 0.24 -2.74 -27.91
N PHE A 150 0.58 -1.62 -27.24
CA PHE A 150 0.00 -0.29 -27.49
C PHE A 150 1.05 0.82 -27.70
N GLY A 151 2.35 0.52 -27.60
CA GLY A 151 3.43 1.51 -27.72
C GLY A 151 3.66 2.38 -26.49
N GLY A 152 2.82 2.27 -25.45
CA GLY A 152 2.87 3.06 -24.21
C GLY A 152 2.09 2.42 -23.07
N PRO A 153 1.91 3.13 -21.93
CA PRO A 153 1.09 2.62 -20.84
C PRO A 153 -0.37 2.48 -21.28
N GLY A 154 -0.94 1.30 -21.06
CA GLY A 154 -2.27 0.92 -21.52
C GLY A 154 -3.22 0.56 -20.38
N PRO A 155 -4.31 -0.16 -20.71
CA PRO A 155 -5.39 -0.43 -19.78
C PRO A 155 -4.96 -1.29 -18.57
N ARG A 156 -4.04 -2.25 -18.76
CA ARG A 156 -3.59 -3.15 -17.67
C ARG A 156 -2.85 -2.37 -16.60
N PHE A 157 -1.87 -1.55 -17.03
CA PHE A 157 -1.10 -0.69 -16.12
C PHE A 157 -1.99 0.33 -15.40
N HIS A 158 -2.86 1.05 -16.11
CA HIS A 158 -3.71 2.07 -15.50
C HIS A 158 -4.75 1.48 -14.54
N ARG A 159 -5.35 0.33 -14.88
CA ARG A 159 -6.25 -0.40 -13.99
C ARG A 159 -5.52 -0.84 -12.72
N PHE A 160 -4.35 -1.45 -12.87
CA PHE A 160 -3.54 -1.90 -11.75
C PHE A 160 -3.13 -0.74 -10.84
N ALA A 161 -2.59 0.34 -11.41
CA ALA A 161 -2.20 1.52 -10.65
C ALA A 161 -3.37 2.10 -9.85
N PHE A 162 -4.56 2.19 -10.45
CA PHE A 162 -5.76 2.65 -9.76
C PHE A 162 -6.15 1.73 -8.60
N LEU A 163 -6.16 0.40 -8.80
CA LEU A 163 -6.54 -0.56 -7.77
C LEU A 163 -5.55 -0.57 -6.59
N VAL A 164 -4.25 -0.50 -6.87
CA VAL A 164 -3.22 -0.43 -5.83
C VAL A 164 -3.35 0.85 -5.02
N VAL A 165 -3.50 1.99 -5.67
CA VAL A 165 -3.64 3.29 -4.98
C VAL A 165 -4.93 3.35 -4.16
N LEU A 166 -6.05 2.85 -4.72
CA LEU A 166 -7.30 2.72 -3.98
C LEU A 166 -7.11 1.86 -2.73
N THR A 167 -6.37 0.75 -2.84
CA THR A 167 -6.07 -0.14 -1.72
C THR A 167 -5.25 0.56 -0.64
N PHE A 168 -4.21 1.32 -1.01
CA PHE A 168 -3.46 2.14 -0.06
C PHE A 168 -4.37 3.14 0.66
N TYR A 169 -5.21 3.86 -0.07
CA TYR A 169 -6.04 4.90 0.54
C TYR A 169 -7.17 4.33 1.39
N VAL A 170 -7.68 3.13 1.08
CA VAL A 170 -8.63 2.42 1.95
C VAL A 170 -7.93 1.96 3.23
N SER A 171 -6.70 1.42 3.17
CA SER A 171 -5.95 1.10 4.38
C SER A 171 -5.64 2.35 5.22
N TYR A 172 -5.24 3.46 4.58
CA TYR A 172 -5.02 4.74 5.27
C TYR A 172 -6.29 5.28 5.95
N ALA A 173 -7.45 5.16 5.30
CA ALA A 173 -8.72 5.49 5.93
C ALA A 173 -9.03 4.57 7.12
N GLY A 174 -8.68 3.30 7.05
CA GLY A 174 -8.79 2.34 8.14
C GLY A 174 -7.99 2.74 9.38
N TYR A 175 -6.82 3.35 9.20
CA TYR A 175 -5.99 3.84 10.32
C TYR A 175 -6.68 4.96 11.13
N PHE A 176 -7.60 5.70 10.52
CA PHE A 176 -8.48 6.62 11.26
C PHE A 176 -9.61 5.90 11.98
N CYS A 177 -10.11 4.78 11.46
CA CYS A 177 -11.18 4.02 12.11
C CYS A 177 -10.69 3.31 13.36
N VAL A 178 -9.50 2.69 13.29
CA VAL A 178 -8.89 1.95 14.41
C VAL A 178 -7.41 2.33 14.48
N PRO A 179 -7.09 3.51 15.05
CA PRO A 179 -5.70 3.93 15.22
C PRO A 179 -4.99 2.99 16.19
N ALA A 180 -3.87 2.43 15.77
CA ALA A 180 -3.08 1.49 16.55
C ALA A 180 -1.60 1.59 16.16
N VAL A 181 -0.71 1.35 17.13
CA VAL A 181 0.75 1.41 16.95
C VAL A 181 1.39 0.02 16.83
N GLY A 182 0.62 -1.04 17.07
CA GLY A 182 1.02 -2.43 16.85
C GLY A 182 1.59 -3.14 18.06
N PRO A 183 1.64 -4.49 17.98
CA PRO A 183 2.01 -5.35 19.10
C PRO A 183 3.44 -5.13 19.56
N ARG A 184 4.32 -4.65 18.68
CA ARG A 184 5.72 -4.34 19.00
C ARG A 184 5.87 -3.34 20.15
N TYR A 185 4.91 -2.38 20.25
CA TYR A 185 4.95 -1.28 21.22
C TYR A 185 3.98 -1.47 22.40
N THR A 186 3.03 -2.39 22.29
CA THR A 186 1.90 -2.47 23.22
C THR A 186 1.79 -3.80 23.96
N VAL A 187 2.46 -4.85 23.46
CA VAL A 187 2.42 -6.19 24.06
C VAL A 187 3.76 -6.53 24.70
N SER A 188 3.73 -6.97 25.98
CA SER A 188 4.91 -7.52 26.64
C SER A 188 5.07 -8.98 26.27
N PHE A 189 6.09 -9.29 25.48
CA PHE A 189 6.39 -10.66 25.05
C PHE A 189 7.42 -11.33 25.98
N PRO A 190 7.37 -12.67 26.16
CA PRO A 190 8.31 -13.41 26.99
C PRO A 190 9.77 -13.33 26.53
N ALA A 191 9.99 -13.15 25.22
CA ALA A 191 11.31 -13.00 24.63
C ALA A 191 11.27 -12.04 23.41
N PRO A 192 12.39 -11.38 23.07
CA PRO A 192 12.49 -10.59 21.85
C PRO A 192 12.40 -11.47 20.61
N VAL A 193 12.07 -10.87 19.45
CA VAL A 193 12.18 -11.54 18.15
C VAL A 193 13.65 -11.76 17.85
N ALA A 194 14.05 -13.03 17.64
CA ALA A 194 15.42 -13.34 17.26
C ALA A 194 15.70 -12.83 15.84
N ARG A 195 16.78 -12.05 15.68
CA ARG A 195 17.30 -11.56 14.40
C ARG A 195 18.80 -11.69 14.39
N GLY A 196 19.38 -12.10 13.25
CA GLY A 196 20.79 -11.98 12.99
C GLY A 196 21.19 -10.56 12.59
N ALA A 197 22.43 -10.36 12.18
CA ALA A 197 22.98 -9.05 11.83
C ALA A 197 22.23 -8.40 10.66
N LEU A 198 21.82 -9.18 9.65
CA LEU A 198 21.09 -8.69 8.49
C LEU A 198 19.69 -8.19 8.88
N GLY A 199 18.94 -8.98 9.62
CA GLY A 199 17.60 -8.62 10.05
C GLY A 199 17.59 -7.42 10.98
N GLN A 200 18.60 -7.28 11.86
CA GLN A 200 18.77 -6.10 12.71
C GLN A 200 19.07 -4.84 11.88
N ALA A 201 19.96 -4.93 10.88
CA ALA A 201 20.28 -3.81 10.02
C ALA A 201 19.04 -3.34 9.22
N ILE A 202 18.29 -4.27 8.63
CA ILE A 202 17.05 -3.97 7.91
C ILE A 202 16.02 -3.32 8.86
N ASP A 203 15.81 -3.89 10.04
CA ASP A 203 14.87 -3.35 11.05
C ASP A 203 15.24 -1.92 11.44
N THR A 204 16.52 -1.64 11.64
CA THR A 204 17.02 -0.30 11.96
C THR A 204 16.73 0.69 10.84
N VAL A 205 16.96 0.30 9.58
CA VAL A 205 16.68 1.16 8.41
C VAL A 205 15.17 1.45 8.31
N LEU A 206 14.32 0.43 8.44
CA LEU A 206 12.87 0.59 8.38
C LEU A 206 12.34 1.44 9.53
N GLU A 207 12.83 1.24 10.75
CA GLU A 207 12.44 2.03 11.92
C GLU A 207 12.68 3.54 11.73
N HIS A 208 13.81 3.88 11.07
CA HIS A 208 14.15 5.28 10.76
C HIS A 208 13.40 5.82 9.54
N ALA A 209 13.10 4.97 8.57
CA ALA A 209 12.41 5.36 7.34
C ALA A 209 10.90 5.59 7.56
N GLU A 210 10.27 4.81 8.44
CA GLU A 210 8.84 4.87 8.71
C GLU A 210 8.54 5.85 9.86
N THR A 211 8.11 7.06 9.52
CA THR A 211 7.74 8.07 10.52
C THR A 211 6.34 7.88 11.07
N ASN A 212 5.42 7.30 10.28
CA ASN A 212 4.09 6.94 10.75
C ASN A 212 4.14 5.59 11.47
N LYS A 213 3.74 5.57 12.74
CA LYS A 213 3.63 4.34 13.55
C LYS A 213 2.17 3.91 13.79
N ARG A 214 1.18 4.61 13.18
CA ARG A 214 -0.25 4.31 13.31
C ARG A 214 -0.83 3.75 12.02
N ASP A 215 -0.21 2.69 11.52
CA ASP A 215 -0.47 2.08 10.21
C ASP A 215 -0.82 0.59 10.31
N VAL A 216 -1.42 0.19 11.44
CA VAL A 216 -1.60 -1.21 11.78
C VAL A 216 -2.89 -1.80 11.21
N PHE A 217 -4.05 -1.18 11.47
CA PHE A 217 -5.35 -1.77 11.09
C PHE A 217 -6.09 -0.97 10.00
N PRO A 218 -6.52 -1.64 8.92
CA PRO A 218 -6.20 -3.02 8.50
C PRO A 218 -4.77 -3.11 7.94
N SER A 219 -4.21 -4.31 7.86
CA SER A 219 -2.86 -4.49 7.30
C SER A 219 -2.76 -4.05 5.84
N GLY A 220 -2.18 -2.89 5.60
CA GLY A 220 -1.88 -2.38 4.25
C GLY A 220 -0.94 -3.32 3.48
N HIS A 221 0.02 -3.95 4.18
CA HIS A 221 0.90 -4.97 3.62
C HIS A 221 0.12 -6.12 3.01
N THR A 222 -0.84 -6.68 3.77
CA THR A 222 -1.69 -7.77 3.30
C THR A 222 -2.56 -7.34 2.13
N MET A 223 -3.20 -6.19 2.24
CA MET A 223 -4.12 -5.70 1.20
C MET A 223 -3.41 -5.49 -0.14
N VAL A 224 -2.32 -4.74 -0.15
CA VAL A 224 -1.59 -4.39 -1.38
C VAL A 224 -0.97 -5.62 -2.03
N VAL A 225 -0.32 -6.49 -1.25
CA VAL A 225 0.28 -7.72 -1.79
C VAL A 225 -0.78 -8.66 -2.35
N THR A 226 -1.95 -8.75 -1.73
CA THR A 226 -3.07 -9.55 -2.25
C THR A 226 -3.60 -9.00 -3.58
N VAL A 227 -3.69 -7.67 -3.74
CA VAL A 227 -4.01 -7.05 -5.05
C VAL A 227 -2.97 -7.42 -6.11
N VAL A 228 -1.68 -7.37 -5.76
CA VAL A 228 -0.59 -7.78 -6.66
C VAL A 228 -0.74 -9.25 -7.09
N LEU A 229 -1.06 -10.15 -6.15
CA LEU A 229 -1.28 -11.58 -6.46
C LEU A 229 -2.48 -11.78 -7.40
N VAL A 230 -3.58 -11.07 -7.19
CA VAL A 230 -4.76 -11.16 -8.07
C VAL A 230 -4.43 -10.71 -9.49
N GLU A 231 -3.70 -9.61 -9.67
CA GLU A 231 -3.32 -9.14 -11.00
C GLU A 231 -2.20 -10.00 -11.62
N ALA A 232 -1.29 -10.54 -10.82
CA ALA A 232 -0.28 -11.50 -11.27
C ALA A 232 -0.91 -12.80 -11.79
N ALA A 233 -1.96 -13.31 -11.11
CA ALA A 233 -2.71 -14.49 -11.55
C ALA A 233 -3.39 -14.26 -12.91
N ARG A 234 -3.90 -13.05 -13.15
CA ARG A 234 -4.48 -12.67 -14.44
C ARG A 234 -3.46 -12.63 -15.57
N ARG A 235 -2.23 -12.25 -15.25
CA ARG A 235 -1.17 -12.16 -16.21
C ARG A 235 -0.67 -13.55 -16.64
N SER A 236 -0.28 -14.39 -15.70
CA SER A 236 0.10 -15.80 -15.95
C SER A 236 0.31 -16.58 -14.65
N ARG A 237 0.18 -17.92 -14.73
CA ARG A 237 0.50 -18.82 -13.60
C ARG A 237 1.95 -18.65 -13.11
N LYS A 238 2.91 -18.46 -14.02
CA LYS A 238 4.33 -18.26 -13.65
C LYS A 238 4.51 -16.96 -12.85
N THR A 239 3.89 -15.89 -13.30
CA THR A 239 3.94 -14.59 -12.59
C THR A 239 3.30 -14.70 -11.20
N PHE A 240 2.12 -15.34 -11.11
CA PHE A 240 1.46 -15.61 -9.85
C PHE A 240 2.34 -16.38 -8.86
N LEU A 241 2.92 -17.51 -9.29
CA LEU A 241 3.77 -18.32 -8.43
C LEU A 241 5.04 -17.59 -8.00
N GLY A 242 5.62 -16.75 -8.87
CA GLY A 242 6.74 -15.88 -8.52
C GLY A 242 6.38 -14.90 -7.41
N PHE A 243 5.28 -14.16 -7.54
CA PHE A 243 4.84 -13.25 -6.48
C PHE A 243 4.38 -13.98 -5.21
N LEU A 244 3.74 -15.14 -5.33
CA LEU A 244 3.30 -15.95 -4.19
C LEU A 244 4.48 -16.41 -3.33
N PHE A 245 5.61 -16.76 -3.96
CA PHE A 245 6.84 -17.12 -3.25
C PHE A 245 7.31 -16.01 -2.31
N PHE A 246 7.16 -14.75 -2.69
CA PHE A 246 7.50 -13.61 -1.85
C PHE A 246 6.38 -13.21 -0.89
N ALA A 247 5.12 -13.35 -1.31
CA ALA A 247 3.96 -12.92 -0.54
C ALA A 247 3.74 -13.74 0.73
N VAL A 248 3.89 -15.07 0.65
CA VAL A 248 3.64 -15.95 1.81
C VAL A 248 4.61 -15.65 2.96
N PRO A 249 5.94 -15.62 2.77
CA PRO A 249 6.85 -15.23 3.84
C PRO A 249 6.61 -13.79 4.34
N LEU A 250 6.21 -12.88 3.47
CA LEU A 250 5.89 -11.50 3.86
C LEU A 250 4.69 -11.45 4.83
N TYR A 251 3.60 -12.16 4.53
CA TYR A 251 2.46 -12.23 5.46
C TYR A 251 2.85 -12.79 6.82
N ILE A 252 3.70 -13.83 6.84
CA ILE A 252 4.24 -14.38 8.09
C ILE A 252 5.13 -13.34 8.78
N ALA A 253 5.97 -12.63 8.04
CA ALA A 253 6.91 -11.66 8.57
C ALA A 253 6.21 -10.50 9.29
N THR A 254 5.02 -10.07 8.84
CA THR A 254 4.27 -9.00 9.49
C THR A 254 3.88 -9.35 10.92
N VAL A 255 3.46 -10.60 11.17
CA VAL A 255 3.09 -11.09 12.51
C VAL A 255 4.32 -11.52 13.30
N TYR A 256 5.26 -12.23 12.69
CA TYR A 256 6.51 -12.66 13.32
C TYR A 256 7.34 -11.47 13.82
N GLY A 257 7.47 -10.43 13.01
CA GLY A 257 8.16 -9.18 13.33
C GLY A 257 7.43 -8.30 14.35
N ARG A 258 6.19 -8.69 14.72
CA ARG A 258 5.31 -7.94 15.63
C ARG A 258 4.91 -6.56 15.10
N TYR A 259 4.85 -6.40 13.78
CA TYR A 259 4.37 -5.18 13.13
C TYR A 259 2.85 -5.15 13.11
N HIS A 260 2.19 -6.32 12.90
CA HIS A 260 0.74 -6.48 12.85
C HIS A 260 0.24 -7.53 13.84
N TYR A 261 -0.98 -7.31 14.33
CA TYR A 261 -1.80 -8.35 14.96
C TYR A 261 -2.28 -9.33 13.87
N LEU A 262 -2.63 -10.58 14.25
CA LEU A 262 -3.20 -11.51 13.27
C LEU A 262 -4.53 -10.98 12.73
N VAL A 263 -5.35 -10.37 13.56
CA VAL A 263 -6.65 -9.80 13.16
C VAL A 263 -6.51 -8.71 12.09
N ASP A 264 -5.41 -7.94 12.08
CA ASP A 264 -5.16 -6.94 11.04
C ASP A 264 -4.90 -7.60 9.68
N VAL A 265 -4.14 -8.69 9.69
CA VAL A 265 -3.85 -9.49 8.49
C VAL A 265 -5.14 -10.11 7.96
N LEU A 266 -5.97 -10.70 8.84
CA LEU A 266 -7.27 -11.27 8.47
C LEU A 266 -8.22 -10.19 7.93
N ALA A 267 -8.27 -9.02 8.56
CA ALA A 267 -9.04 -7.88 8.07
C ALA A 267 -8.54 -7.42 6.70
N GLY A 268 -7.23 -7.39 6.48
CA GLY A 268 -6.63 -7.09 5.18
C GLY A 268 -7.09 -8.06 4.09
N PHE A 269 -7.08 -9.37 4.36
CA PHE A 269 -7.61 -10.37 3.44
C PHE A 269 -9.11 -10.20 3.18
N ALA A 270 -9.91 -9.91 4.20
CA ALA A 270 -11.36 -9.75 4.08
C ALA A 270 -11.74 -8.47 3.30
N LEU A 271 -11.02 -7.37 3.50
CA LEU A 271 -11.30 -6.09 2.84
C LEU A 271 -10.80 -6.04 1.39
N THR A 272 -9.74 -6.76 1.04
CA THR A 272 -9.18 -6.71 -0.31
C THR A 272 -10.20 -7.07 -1.41
N PRO A 273 -11.00 -8.16 -1.31
CA PRO A 273 -12.05 -8.44 -2.29
C PRO A 273 -13.07 -7.31 -2.45
N VAL A 274 -13.45 -6.65 -1.35
CA VAL A 274 -14.39 -5.53 -1.36
C VAL A 274 -13.80 -4.34 -2.12
N VAL A 275 -12.54 -3.99 -1.84
CA VAL A 275 -11.82 -2.91 -2.53
C VAL A 275 -11.67 -3.21 -4.02
N LEU A 276 -11.30 -4.44 -4.36
CA LEU A 276 -11.19 -4.88 -5.74
C LEU A 276 -12.52 -4.83 -6.48
N TRP A 277 -13.60 -5.24 -5.84
CA TRP A 277 -14.94 -5.17 -6.42
C TRP A 277 -15.35 -3.70 -6.63
N ALA A 278 -15.27 -2.87 -5.60
CA ALA A 278 -15.66 -1.46 -5.68
C ALA A 278 -14.81 -0.69 -6.73
N GLY A 279 -13.50 -0.92 -6.74
CA GLY A 279 -12.59 -0.30 -7.69
C GLY A 279 -12.87 -0.71 -9.14
N LYS A 280 -13.18 -1.99 -9.38
CA LYS A 280 -13.56 -2.49 -10.71
C LYS A 280 -14.88 -1.91 -11.18
N GLU A 281 -15.90 -1.87 -10.32
CA GLU A 281 -17.19 -1.27 -10.65
C GLU A 281 -17.04 0.22 -10.97
N TRP A 282 -16.27 0.95 -10.18
CA TRP A 282 -16.01 2.36 -10.44
C TRP A 282 -15.34 2.57 -11.81
N LEU A 283 -14.31 1.77 -12.13
CA LEU A 283 -13.64 1.83 -13.44
C LEU A 283 -14.59 1.48 -14.59
N ARG A 284 -15.42 0.45 -14.42
CA ARG A 284 -16.41 0.03 -15.43
C ARG A 284 -17.37 1.16 -15.77
N LEU A 285 -17.84 1.88 -14.75
CA LEU A 285 -18.82 2.95 -14.91
C LEU A 285 -18.22 4.26 -15.42
N ARG A 286 -17.01 4.61 -14.99
CA ARG A 286 -16.41 5.92 -15.22
C ARG A 286 -15.33 5.92 -16.30
N GLU A 287 -14.68 4.79 -16.53
CA GLU A 287 -13.57 4.63 -17.46
C GLU A 287 -13.67 3.28 -18.21
N PRO A 288 -14.77 3.06 -18.97
CA PRO A 288 -15.03 1.76 -19.60
C PRO A 288 -13.90 1.30 -20.53
N GLY A 289 -13.15 2.24 -21.12
CA GLY A 289 -11.97 1.93 -21.93
C GLY A 289 -10.83 1.22 -21.21
N LEU A 290 -10.75 1.30 -19.87
CA LEU A 290 -9.79 0.56 -19.06
C LEU A 290 -10.29 -0.84 -18.66
N TYR A 291 -11.56 -1.14 -18.94
CA TYR A 291 -12.23 -2.36 -18.50
C TYR A 291 -12.72 -3.26 -19.64
N ALA A 292 -12.51 -2.86 -20.90
CA ALA A 292 -12.91 -3.68 -22.04
C ALA A 292 -12.20 -5.05 -22.00
N PRO A 293 -12.92 -6.17 -22.26
CA PRO A 293 -12.32 -7.50 -22.35
C PRO A 293 -11.19 -7.53 -23.39
N GLU A 294 -10.12 -8.24 -23.08
CA GLU A 294 -8.90 -8.30 -23.92
C GLU A 294 -9.16 -8.81 -25.37
N GLY A 295 -10.33 -9.41 -25.64
CA GLY A 295 -10.71 -9.93 -26.95
C GLY A 295 -11.36 -8.95 -27.93
N THR A 296 -11.97 -7.85 -27.46
CA THR A 296 -12.80 -6.98 -28.33
C THR A 296 -12.02 -5.93 -29.11
N ARG A 297 -10.73 -5.71 -28.84
CA ARG A 297 -9.92 -4.66 -29.48
C ARG A 297 -9.12 -5.09 -30.72
N ARG A 298 -9.02 -6.38 -31.02
CA ARG A 298 -8.33 -6.82 -32.25
C ARG A 298 -9.12 -6.59 -33.53
N GLU A 299 -10.43 -6.35 -33.45
CA GLU A 299 -11.30 -6.17 -34.61
C GLU A 299 -11.46 -4.71 -35.07
N THR A 300 -11.05 -3.73 -34.27
CA THR A 300 -11.25 -2.29 -34.59
C THR A 300 -10.03 -1.62 -35.24
N ILE A 301 -8.95 -2.36 -35.48
CA ILE A 301 -7.72 -1.88 -36.14
C ILE A 301 -7.44 -2.75 -37.39
N ARG A 302 -8.47 -3.01 -38.20
CA ARG A 302 -8.31 -3.49 -39.59
C ARG A 302 -8.91 -2.49 -40.54
#